data_04df94efdd6d0d8311a653f3b31d070b
#
_entry.id   04df94efdd6d0d8311a653f3b31d070b
#
_cell.length_a   1.000
_cell.length_b   1.000
_cell.length_c   1.000
_cell.angle_alpha   90.00
_cell.angle_beta   90.00
_cell.angle_gamma   90.00
#
_symmetry.space_group_name_H-M   'P 1'
#
loop_
_entity.id
_entity.type
_entity.pdbx_description
1 polymer ?
#
loop_
_entity_poly.entity_id
_entity_poly.type
_entity_poly.pdbx_seq_one_letter_code
_entity_poly.pdbx_strand_id
1 'polypeptide(L)'
;MRILLLTPNSRVNRSGNRNTAERWAVLLCELGHDAEVRTRYEGQDADLLIALHGEKTQEGLMAFRSAHPDRPCIVALTGTDLYPLISATSLESLELADGVIVLQKKAIELIPDEFADKVTVVVQSVNLPQSRQGQNGASDHFEVCVVGHLREVKSPLLTARAARDLPVESSVRVRHAGGILEEQYREWVAAEEAINPRYEWLG
;
A
#
# COMPACT_ATOMS: atom_id res chain seq x y z
N MET A 1 -19.31 6.70 -16.05
CA MET A 1 -17.96 6.87 -16.62
C MET A 1 -17.27 5.51 -16.63
N ARG A 2 -16.45 5.23 -17.65
CA ARG A 2 -15.54 4.08 -17.67
C ARG A 2 -14.21 4.52 -17.05
N ILE A 3 -13.78 3.85 -16.01
CA ILE A 3 -12.58 4.21 -15.23
C ILE A 3 -11.59 3.06 -15.30
N LEU A 4 -10.38 3.34 -15.79
CA LEU A 4 -9.30 2.38 -15.80
C LEU A 4 -8.37 2.61 -14.60
N LEU A 5 -8.17 1.59 -13.76
CA LEU A 5 -7.19 1.63 -12.69
C LEU A 5 -5.98 0.79 -13.10
N LEU A 6 -4.81 1.42 -13.21
CA LEU A 6 -3.54 0.72 -13.43
C LEU A 6 -2.84 0.45 -12.10
N THR A 7 -2.31 -0.77 -11.93
CA THR A 7 -1.54 -1.19 -10.76
C THR A 7 -0.38 -2.10 -11.18
N PRO A 8 0.82 -1.96 -10.57
CA PRO A 8 2.00 -2.71 -11.02
C PRO A 8 1.91 -4.23 -10.79
N ASN A 9 0.94 -4.71 -10.02
CA ASN A 9 0.88 -6.10 -9.58
C ASN A 9 -0.36 -6.83 -10.09
N SER A 10 -0.16 -8.07 -10.55
CA SER A 10 -1.23 -8.98 -10.96
C SER A 10 -2.01 -9.53 -9.76
N ARG A 11 -3.13 -10.22 -10.03
CA ARG A 11 -3.93 -10.90 -8.99
C ARG A 11 -3.16 -12.00 -8.25
N VAL A 12 -2.18 -12.62 -8.89
CA VAL A 12 -1.37 -13.69 -8.31
C VAL A 12 -0.40 -13.13 -7.27
N ASN A 13 0.19 -11.96 -7.55
CA ASN A 13 1.09 -11.27 -6.63
C ASN A 13 0.31 -10.22 -5.84
N ARG A 14 -0.38 -10.65 -4.79
CA ARG A 14 -1.12 -9.74 -3.90
C ARG A 14 -0.16 -8.71 -3.29
N SER A 15 -0.42 -7.44 -3.56
CA SER A 15 0.32 -6.31 -3.02
C SER A 15 -0.64 -5.26 -2.50
N GLY A 16 -0.13 -4.33 -1.67
CA GLY A 16 -0.92 -3.20 -1.18
C GLY A 16 -1.57 -2.41 -2.32
N ASN A 17 -0.83 -2.15 -3.40
CA ASN A 17 -1.34 -1.43 -4.57
C ASN A 17 -2.50 -2.17 -5.25
N ARG A 18 -2.39 -3.48 -5.39
CA ARG A 18 -3.47 -4.28 -5.99
C ARG A 18 -4.72 -4.27 -5.14
N ASN A 19 -4.56 -4.46 -3.83
CA ASN A 19 -5.69 -4.43 -2.89
C ASN A 19 -6.37 -3.05 -2.91
N THR A 20 -5.60 -1.96 -2.97
CA THR A 20 -6.13 -0.60 -3.07
C THR A 20 -6.89 -0.39 -4.38
N ALA A 21 -6.32 -0.79 -5.52
CA ALA A 21 -6.97 -0.67 -6.81
C ALA A 21 -8.29 -1.45 -6.88
N GLU A 22 -8.31 -2.69 -6.41
CA GLU A 22 -9.52 -3.52 -6.36
C GLU A 22 -10.57 -2.94 -5.42
N ARG A 23 -10.16 -2.41 -4.26
CA ARG A 23 -11.06 -1.73 -3.33
C ARG A 23 -11.68 -0.48 -3.95
N TRP A 24 -10.88 0.35 -4.61
CA TRP A 24 -11.38 1.54 -5.28
C TRP A 24 -12.29 1.21 -6.45
N ALA A 25 -11.98 0.17 -7.23
CA ALA A 25 -12.87 -0.28 -8.30
C ALA A 25 -14.25 -0.68 -7.77
N VAL A 26 -14.30 -1.44 -6.67
CA VAL A 26 -15.60 -1.78 -6.02
C VAL A 26 -16.36 -0.53 -5.61
N LEU A 27 -15.72 0.42 -4.93
CA LEU A 27 -16.37 1.66 -4.49
C LEU A 27 -16.85 2.51 -5.67
N LEU A 28 -16.06 2.60 -6.74
CA LEU A 28 -16.46 3.32 -7.96
C LEU A 28 -17.65 2.65 -8.66
N CYS A 29 -17.69 1.32 -8.69
CA CYS A 29 -18.86 0.59 -9.21
C CYS A 29 -20.11 0.80 -8.35
N GLU A 30 -19.98 0.82 -7.01
CA GLU A 30 -21.07 1.16 -6.09
C GLU A 30 -21.62 2.59 -6.32
N LEU A 31 -20.77 3.52 -6.80
CA LEU A 31 -21.14 4.88 -7.19
C LEU A 31 -21.73 4.97 -8.61
N GLY A 32 -21.91 3.84 -9.30
CA GLY A 32 -22.52 3.79 -10.64
C GLY A 32 -21.54 4.02 -11.79
N HIS A 33 -20.23 3.90 -11.55
CA HIS A 33 -19.21 3.91 -12.59
C HIS A 33 -18.91 2.48 -13.09
N ASP A 34 -18.30 2.37 -14.26
CA ASP A 34 -17.72 1.13 -14.77
C ASP A 34 -16.22 1.18 -14.55
N ALA A 35 -15.71 0.42 -13.59
CA ALA A 35 -14.32 0.48 -13.14
C ALA A 35 -13.58 -0.84 -13.37
N GLU A 36 -12.49 -0.79 -14.10
CA GLU A 36 -11.66 -1.94 -14.45
C GLU A 36 -10.23 -1.79 -13.91
N VAL A 37 -9.67 -2.89 -13.34
CA VAL A 37 -8.30 -2.93 -12.83
C VAL A 37 -7.41 -3.74 -13.76
N ARG A 38 -6.35 -3.10 -14.28
CA ARG A 38 -5.34 -3.70 -15.17
C ARG A 38 -3.92 -3.49 -14.65
N THR A 39 -2.99 -4.27 -15.17
CA THR A 39 -1.56 -4.10 -14.89
C THR A 39 -0.86 -3.27 -15.96
N ARG A 40 -1.47 -3.14 -17.14
CA ARG A 40 -0.96 -2.40 -18.29
C ARG A 40 -2.09 -1.72 -19.04
N TYR A 41 -1.75 -0.63 -19.70
CA TYR A 41 -2.60 -0.02 -20.71
C TYR A 41 -2.34 -0.71 -22.05
N GLU A 42 -3.38 -1.22 -22.68
CA GLU A 42 -3.36 -1.95 -23.94
C GLU A 42 -4.38 -1.37 -24.94
N GLY A 43 -4.65 -0.06 -24.82
CA GLY A 43 -5.61 0.63 -25.68
C GLY A 43 -7.07 0.60 -25.16
N GLN A 44 -7.29 0.34 -23.88
CA GLN A 44 -8.63 0.37 -23.29
C GLN A 44 -9.27 1.76 -23.43
N ASP A 45 -10.51 1.79 -23.87
CA ASP A 45 -11.28 3.01 -23.99
C ASP A 45 -11.92 3.38 -22.64
N ALA A 46 -11.23 4.24 -21.88
CA ALA A 46 -11.67 4.74 -20.58
C ALA A 46 -11.82 6.26 -20.57
N ASP A 47 -12.76 6.77 -19.80
CA ASP A 47 -13.04 8.21 -19.67
C ASP A 47 -12.09 8.87 -18.64
N LEU A 48 -11.52 8.07 -17.74
CA LEU A 48 -10.56 8.46 -16.69
C LEU A 48 -9.55 7.34 -16.47
N LEU A 49 -8.27 7.71 -16.33
CA LEU A 49 -7.22 6.82 -15.83
C LEU A 49 -6.87 7.16 -14.38
N ILE A 50 -6.76 6.13 -13.53
CA ILE A 50 -6.14 6.22 -12.19
C ILE A 50 -4.93 5.28 -12.15
N ALA A 51 -3.73 5.83 -12.09
CA ALA A 51 -2.48 5.08 -12.07
C ALA A 51 -1.94 4.98 -10.64
N LEU A 52 -1.91 3.77 -10.06
CA LEU A 52 -1.37 3.52 -8.72
C LEU A 52 0.11 3.21 -8.79
N HIS A 53 0.93 3.96 -8.09
CA HIS A 53 2.39 3.95 -8.07
C HIS A 53 3.02 4.69 -9.27
N GLY A 54 3.31 5.97 -9.10
CA GLY A 54 3.77 6.90 -10.14
C GLY A 54 4.92 6.39 -10.99
N GLU A 55 5.88 5.67 -10.41
CA GLU A 55 7.03 5.13 -11.15
C GLU A 55 6.66 3.89 -11.98
N LYS A 56 6.02 2.89 -11.36
CA LYS A 56 5.78 1.58 -12.01
C LYS A 56 4.64 1.57 -13.02
N THR A 57 3.79 2.57 -13.00
CA THR A 57 2.67 2.70 -13.96
C THR A 57 2.87 3.85 -14.95
N GLN A 58 4.04 4.51 -14.94
CA GLN A 58 4.33 5.65 -15.80
C GLN A 58 4.16 5.33 -17.30
N GLU A 59 4.69 4.20 -17.77
CA GLU A 59 4.57 3.79 -19.17
C GLU A 59 3.09 3.74 -19.61
N GLY A 60 2.22 3.16 -18.79
CA GLY A 60 0.79 3.09 -19.06
C GLY A 60 0.11 4.46 -19.02
N LEU A 61 0.53 5.34 -18.09
CA LEU A 61 0.07 6.71 -18.00
C LEU A 61 0.42 7.51 -19.25
N MET A 62 1.67 7.44 -19.70
CA MET A 62 2.15 8.11 -20.91
C MET A 62 1.39 7.61 -22.15
N ALA A 63 1.24 6.30 -22.29
CA ALA A 63 0.52 5.69 -23.42
C ALA A 63 -0.96 6.10 -23.45
N PHE A 64 -1.63 6.13 -22.28
CA PHE A 64 -3.01 6.62 -22.17
C PHE A 64 -3.13 8.10 -22.52
N ARG A 65 -2.26 8.96 -21.97
CA ARG A 65 -2.24 10.40 -22.27
C ARG A 65 -2.01 10.66 -23.75
N SER A 66 -1.10 9.90 -24.40
CA SER A 66 -0.85 10.01 -25.84
C SER A 66 -2.06 9.61 -26.68
N ALA A 67 -2.78 8.56 -26.27
CA ALA A 67 -3.98 8.10 -26.98
C ALA A 67 -5.21 8.97 -26.73
N HIS A 68 -5.27 9.61 -25.56
CA HIS A 68 -6.42 10.40 -25.10
C HIS A 68 -5.98 11.73 -24.45
N PRO A 69 -5.50 12.71 -25.23
CA PRO A 69 -4.92 13.96 -24.68
C PRO A 69 -5.88 14.74 -23.79
N ASP A 70 -7.18 14.70 -24.08
CA ASP A 70 -8.22 15.47 -23.41
C ASP A 70 -8.87 14.73 -22.22
N ARG A 71 -8.50 13.46 -21.98
CA ARG A 71 -9.08 12.68 -20.88
C ARG A 71 -8.25 12.79 -19.62
N PRO A 72 -8.89 12.96 -18.47
CA PRO A 72 -8.17 13.14 -17.21
C PRO A 72 -7.36 11.89 -16.79
N CYS A 73 -6.21 12.16 -16.17
CA CYS A 73 -5.34 11.18 -15.54
C CYS A 73 -5.08 11.55 -14.10
N ILE A 74 -5.22 10.58 -13.21
CA ILE A 74 -4.88 10.72 -11.79
C ILE A 74 -3.74 9.77 -11.44
N VAL A 75 -2.74 10.27 -10.72
CA VAL A 75 -1.67 9.44 -10.17
C VAL A 75 -1.87 9.29 -8.67
N ALA A 76 -1.87 8.05 -8.18
CA ALA A 76 -1.90 7.75 -6.76
C ALA A 76 -0.50 7.31 -6.30
N LEU A 77 0.14 8.10 -5.45
CA LEU A 77 1.42 7.77 -4.83
C LEU A 77 1.18 6.85 -3.64
N THR A 78 1.79 5.67 -3.67
CA THR A 78 1.40 4.55 -2.80
C THR A 78 2.48 4.07 -1.84
N GLY A 79 3.68 4.62 -1.93
CA GLY A 79 4.75 4.28 -0.99
C GLY A 79 6.16 4.46 -1.54
N THR A 80 6.74 3.43 -2.17
CA THR A 80 8.13 3.46 -2.66
C THR A 80 8.37 4.40 -3.85
N ASP A 81 7.33 4.92 -4.42
CA ASP A 81 7.29 5.97 -5.44
C ASP A 81 7.37 7.40 -4.84
N LEU A 82 7.24 7.49 -3.50
CA LEU A 82 7.29 8.74 -2.75
C LEU A 82 8.38 8.72 -1.66
N TYR A 83 8.60 7.57 -1.02
CA TYR A 83 9.51 7.44 0.13
C TYR A 83 10.78 6.68 -0.24
N PRO A 84 11.97 7.07 0.31
CA PRO A 84 12.22 8.24 1.19
C PRO A 84 12.22 9.57 0.45
N LEU A 85 12.40 9.56 -0.86
CA LEU A 85 12.36 10.71 -1.77
C LEU A 85 11.61 10.32 -3.03
N ILE A 86 10.86 11.27 -3.57
CA ILE A 86 10.16 11.07 -4.85
C ILE A 86 11.18 10.88 -5.98
N SER A 87 11.00 9.83 -6.80
CA SER A 87 11.88 9.56 -7.94
C SER A 87 11.62 10.52 -9.10
N ALA A 88 12.62 10.72 -9.98
CA ALA A 88 12.46 11.52 -11.20
C ALA A 88 11.29 10.99 -12.07
N THR A 89 11.18 9.66 -12.21
CA THR A 89 10.07 9.01 -12.93
C THR A 89 8.71 9.31 -12.32
N SER A 90 8.64 9.35 -10.98
CA SER A 90 7.39 9.75 -10.29
C SER A 90 7.07 11.21 -10.52
N LEU A 91 8.07 12.11 -10.53
CA LEU A 91 7.86 13.53 -10.85
C LEU A 91 7.31 13.72 -12.27
N GLU A 92 7.89 13.05 -13.27
CA GLU A 92 7.38 13.06 -14.64
C GLU A 92 5.92 12.57 -14.71
N SER A 93 5.55 11.58 -13.89
CA SER A 93 4.17 11.13 -13.78
C SER A 93 3.24 12.18 -13.17
N LEU A 94 3.72 12.99 -12.21
CA LEU A 94 2.96 14.11 -11.66
C LEU A 94 2.76 15.23 -12.68
N GLU A 95 3.73 15.50 -13.55
CA GLU A 95 3.60 16.45 -14.65
C GLU A 95 2.48 16.06 -15.61
N LEU A 96 2.37 14.77 -15.93
CA LEU A 96 1.35 14.23 -16.84
C LEU A 96 -0.05 14.15 -16.21
N ALA A 97 -0.14 14.14 -14.87
CA ALA A 97 -1.39 13.97 -14.16
C ALA A 97 -2.17 15.28 -14.01
N ASP A 98 -3.51 15.19 -14.12
CA ASP A 98 -4.43 16.28 -13.80
C ASP A 98 -4.74 16.34 -12.29
N GLY A 99 -4.58 15.21 -11.59
CA GLY A 99 -4.76 15.11 -10.14
C GLY A 99 -3.80 14.11 -9.52
N VAL A 100 -3.46 14.34 -8.26
CA VAL A 100 -2.55 13.50 -7.47
C VAL A 100 -3.24 13.04 -6.20
N ILE A 101 -3.24 11.75 -5.96
CA ILE A 101 -3.74 11.18 -4.71
C ILE A 101 -2.55 10.77 -3.83
N VAL A 102 -2.59 11.16 -2.57
CA VAL A 102 -1.71 10.65 -1.52
C VAL A 102 -2.52 9.97 -0.43
N LEU A 103 -1.96 8.95 0.21
CA LEU A 103 -2.70 8.09 1.13
C LEU A 103 -2.71 8.58 2.58
N GLN A 104 -1.97 9.64 2.87
CA GLN A 104 -1.87 10.26 4.20
C GLN A 104 -1.44 11.73 4.12
N LYS A 105 -1.79 12.52 5.14
CA LYS A 105 -1.50 13.96 5.17
C LYS A 105 0.00 14.29 5.12
N LYS A 106 0.85 13.53 5.83
CA LYS A 106 2.30 13.76 5.82
C LYS A 106 2.96 13.57 4.46
N ALA A 107 2.31 12.84 3.55
CA ALA A 107 2.82 12.67 2.20
C ALA A 107 2.87 13.99 1.41
N ILE A 108 2.02 14.97 1.77
CA ILE A 108 1.99 16.30 1.13
C ILE A 108 3.34 17.00 1.30
N GLU A 109 4.00 16.85 2.45
CA GLU A 109 5.28 17.51 2.77
C GLU A 109 6.43 17.06 1.83
N LEU A 110 6.25 15.96 1.10
CA LEU A 110 7.24 15.40 0.17
C LEU A 110 6.93 15.72 -1.30
N ILE A 111 5.78 16.30 -1.56
CA ILE A 111 5.38 16.71 -2.91
C ILE A 111 5.94 18.11 -3.19
N PRO A 112 6.59 18.34 -4.34
CA PRO A 112 7.02 19.69 -4.71
C PRO A 112 5.83 20.66 -4.77
N ASP A 113 6.06 21.91 -4.32
CA ASP A 113 5.04 22.96 -4.20
C ASP A 113 4.28 23.20 -5.51
N GLU A 114 4.94 23.01 -6.64
CA GLU A 114 4.35 23.18 -7.99
C GLU A 114 3.19 22.21 -8.29
N PHE A 115 3.10 21.11 -7.56
CA PHE A 115 2.01 20.12 -7.68
C PHE A 115 0.97 20.23 -6.56
N ALA A 116 1.16 21.12 -5.58
CA ALA A 116 0.34 21.18 -4.37
C ALA A 116 -1.17 21.31 -4.67
N ASP A 117 -1.53 22.11 -5.65
CA ASP A 117 -2.92 22.36 -6.04
C ASP A 117 -3.61 21.13 -6.64
N LYS A 118 -2.84 20.15 -7.13
CA LYS A 118 -3.36 18.89 -7.68
C LYS A 118 -3.56 17.81 -6.62
N VAL A 119 -3.05 17.99 -5.38
CA VAL A 119 -2.97 16.93 -4.36
C VAL A 119 -4.25 16.80 -3.57
N THR A 120 -4.75 15.58 -3.50
CA THR A 120 -5.87 15.19 -2.63
C THR A 120 -5.46 14.02 -1.73
N VAL A 121 -5.79 14.11 -0.45
CA VAL A 121 -5.56 13.03 0.51
C VAL A 121 -6.76 12.08 0.49
N VAL A 122 -6.52 10.82 0.07
CA VAL A 122 -7.50 9.74 0.14
C VAL A 122 -6.98 8.65 1.06
N VAL A 123 -7.48 8.61 2.29
CA VAL A 123 -7.10 7.60 3.28
C VAL A 123 -7.59 6.23 2.84
N GLN A 124 -6.72 5.23 2.93
CA GLN A 124 -7.09 3.85 2.59
C GLN A 124 -8.17 3.32 3.52
N SER A 125 -9.07 2.52 2.95
CA SER A 125 -10.15 1.86 3.69
C SER A 125 -10.11 0.35 3.50
N VAL A 126 -10.70 -0.38 4.44
CA VAL A 126 -10.88 -1.82 4.40
C VAL A 126 -12.31 -2.17 4.74
N ASN A 127 -12.84 -3.23 4.12
CA ASN A 127 -14.10 -3.82 4.62
C ASN A 127 -13.78 -4.53 5.92
N LEU A 128 -14.41 -4.10 6.99
CA LEU A 128 -14.35 -4.88 8.23
C LEU A 128 -15.02 -6.24 7.96
N PRO A 129 -14.34 -7.38 8.21
CA PRO A 129 -15.03 -8.66 8.23
C PRO A 129 -16.17 -8.54 9.24
N GLN A 130 -17.34 -9.08 8.88
CA GLN A 130 -18.44 -9.20 9.86
C GLN A 130 -17.83 -9.82 11.10
N SER A 131 -17.82 -9.05 12.19
CA SER A 131 -17.07 -9.39 13.39
C SER A 131 -17.38 -10.82 13.79
N ARG A 132 -16.37 -11.62 14.04
CA ARG A 132 -16.49 -12.79 14.90
C ARG A 132 -16.79 -12.24 16.31
N GLN A 133 -18.01 -11.73 16.53
CA GLN A 133 -18.50 -11.38 17.83
C GLN A 133 -18.45 -12.64 18.68
N GLY A 134 -17.61 -12.69 19.67
CA GLY A 134 -17.63 -13.73 20.68
C GLY A 134 -16.40 -14.62 20.81
N GLN A 135 -15.28 -14.36 20.15
CA GLN A 135 -14.03 -15.10 20.38
C GLN A 135 -12.94 -14.29 21.10
N ASN A 136 -13.32 -13.28 21.87
CA ASN A 136 -12.44 -12.78 22.92
C ASN A 136 -12.55 -13.75 24.11
N GLY A 137 -12.02 -14.96 23.95
CA GLY A 137 -11.61 -15.72 25.11
C GLY A 137 -10.68 -14.85 25.93
N ALA A 138 -10.87 -14.78 27.24
CA ALA A 138 -9.98 -14.04 28.12
C ALA A 138 -8.55 -14.55 27.86
N SER A 139 -7.78 -13.78 27.11
CA SER A 139 -6.35 -14.06 26.90
C SER A 139 -5.61 -13.46 28.07
N ASP A 140 -4.78 -14.26 28.73
CA ASP A 140 -3.88 -13.77 29.77
C ASP A 140 -2.78 -12.85 29.21
N HIS A 141 -2.81 -12.61 27.88
CA HIS A 141 -1.81 -11.84 27.18
C HIS A 141 -2.43 -10.66 26.41
N PHE A 142 -1.71 -9.54 26.39
CA PHE A 142 -1.99 -8.42 25.49
C PHE A 142 -1.31 -8.68 24.13
N GLU A 143 -2.10 -9.03 23.13
CA GLU A 143 -1.58 -9.36 21.78
C GLU A 143 -1.35 -8.09 20.96
N VAL A 144 -0.12 -7.95 20.45
CA VAL A 144 0.28 -6.92 19.50
C VAL A 144 0.48 -7.58 18.15
N CYS A 145 -0.33 -7.21 17.16
CA CYS A 145 -0.23 -7.73 15.81
C CYS A 145 0.64 -6.82 14.94
N VAL A 146 1.65 -7.42 14.31
CA VAL A 146 2.46 -6.79 13.24
C VAL A 146 2.05 -7.41 11.91
N VAL A 147 1.57 -6.60 10.98
CA VAL A 147 1.17 -7.07 9.65
C VAL A 147 2.03 -6.40 8.60
N GLY A 148 2.92 -7.17 7.99
CA GLY A 148 3.82 -6.64 6.97
C GLY A 148 4.90 -7.64 6.57
N HIS A 149 5.27 -7.62 5.30
CA HIS A 149 6.38 -8.45 4.82
C HIS A 149 7.70 -8.03 5.46
N LEU A 150 8.58 -9.01 5.64
CA LEU A 150 9.93 -8.85 6.17
C LEU A 150 10.82 -8.22 5.10
N ARG A 151 11.00 -6.90 5.20
CA ARG A 151 11.86 -6.07 4.37
C ARG A 151 12.23 -4.78 5.10
N GLU A 152 13.36 -4.18 4.74
CA GLU A 152 13.96 -3.04 5.45
C GLU A 152 13.00 -1.86 5.67
N VAL A 153 12.31 -1.43 4.62
CA VAL A 153 11.37 -0.27 4.68
C VAL A 153 10.21 -0.45 5.66
N LYS A 154 10.00 -1.66 6.20
CA LYS A 154 8.97 -1.96 7.19
C LYS A 154 9.50 -2.07 8.61
N SER A 155 10.82 -2.00 8.80
CA SER A 155 11.48 -2.19 10.11
C SER A 155 10.91 -3.39 10.88
N PRO A 156 10.86 -4.58 10.28
CA PRO A 156 9.98 -5.67 10.71
C PRO A 156 10.26 -6.18 12.12
N LEU A 157 11.50 -6.08 12.63
CA LEU A 157 11.84 -6.54 13.98
C LEU A 157 11.77 -5.46 15.07
N LEU A 158 11.37 -4.22 14.72
CA LEU A 158 11.32 -3.12 15.69
C LEU A 158 10.38 -3.43 16.87
N THR A 159 9.18 -3.91 16.59
CA THR A 159 8.18 -4.26 17.62
C THR A 159 8.64 -5.46 18.46
N ALA A 160 9.27 -6.46 17.83
CA ALA A 160 9.81 -7.62 18.53
C ALA A 160 10.88 -7.19 19.56
N ARG A 161 11.85 -6.37 19.13
CA ARG A 161 12.92 -5.84 19.99
C ARG A 161 12.36 -4.99 21.13
N ALA A 162 11.41 -4.10 20.84
CA ALA A 162 10.75 -3.31 21.87
C ALA A 162 10.03 -4.18 22.93
N ALA A 163 9.38 -5.26 22.52
CA ALA A 163 8.72 -6.20 23.43
C ALA A 163 9.71 -7.02 24.25
N ARG A 164 10.88 -7.34 23.72
CA ARG A 164 11.95 -8.06 24.44
C ARG A 164 12.44 -7.26 25.65
N ASP A 165 12.52 -5.94 25.53
CA ASP A 165 13.04 -5.04 26.55
C ASP A 165 12.00 -4.68 27.63
N LEU A 166 10.76 -5.21 27.55
CA LEU A 166 9.75 -5.02 28.57
C LEU A 166 10.05 -5.82 29.85
N PRO A 167 9.58 -5.34 31.03
CA PRO A 167 9.69 -6.08 32.29
C PRO A 167 9.16 -7.50 32.18
N VAL A 168 9.73 -8.42 32.99
CA VAL A 168 9.39 -9.86 32.93
C VAL A 168 7.91 -10.14 33.18
N GLU A 169 7.28 -9.29 33.99
CA GLU A 169 5.85 -9.36 34.36
C GLU A 169 4.91 -8.91 33.22
N SER A 170 5.45 -8.32 32.15
CA SER A 170 4.64 -7.85 31.02
C SER A 170 3.95 -9.00 30.31
N SER A 171 2.63 -8.89 30.17
CA SER A 171 1.80 -9.84 29.44
C SER A 171 1.81 -9.64 27.90
N VAL A 172 2.58 -8.69 27.38
CA VAL A 172 2.64 -8.41 25.94
C VAL A 172 3.19 -9.60 25.15
N ARG A 173 2.49 -9.95 24.05
CA ARG A 173 2.93 -10.89 23.03
C ARG A 173 2.86 -10.23 21.67
N VAL A 174 3.87 -10.44 20.83
CA VAL A 174 3.95 -9.90 19.47
C VAL A 174 3.79 -11.03 18.48
N ARG A 175 2.76 -10.94 17.64
CA ARG A 175 2.52 -11.88 16.53
C ARG A 175 2.71 -11.14 15.21
N HIS A 176 3.61 -11.64 14.40
CA HIS A 176 3.99 -11.01 13.14
C HIS A 176 3.59 -11.87 11.95
N ALA A 177 2.67 -11.34 11.12
CA ALA A 177 2.23 -11.97 9.88
C ALA A 177 2.82 -11.24 8.67
N GLY A 178 3.48 -11.98 7.78
CA GLY A 178 4.03 -11.46 6.54
C GLY A 178 5.22 -12.26 6.04
N GLY A 179 5.26 -12.54 4.74
CA GLY A 179 6.31 -13.34 4.12
C GLY A 179 7.67 -12.61 4.04
N ILE A 180 8.72 -13.37 3.86
CA ILE A 180 10.09 -12.88 3.68
C ILE A 180 10.23 -12.36 2.24
N LEU A 181 10.54 -11.08 2.08
CA LEU A 181 10.87 -10.47 0.78
C LEU A 181 12.36 -10.20 0.61
N GLU A 182 13.10 -10.13 1.71
CA GLU A 182 14.55 -9.98 1.73
C GLU A 182 15.14 -11.11 2.58
N GLU A 183 15.94 -11.98 1.96
CA GLU A 183 16.35 -13.28 2.53
C GLU A 183 17.11 -13.16 3.86
N GLN A 184 17.83 -12.06 4.08
CA GLN A 184 18.53 -11.77 5.34
C GLN A 184 17.62 -11.82 6.57
N TYR A 185 16.32 -11.53 6.41
CA TYR A 185 15.37 -11.56 7.53
C TYR A 185 15.03 -12.96 8.01
N ARG A 186 15.29 -14.00 7.22
CA ARG A 186 15.07 -15.39 7.65
C ARG A 186 15.87 -15.72 8.90
N GLU A 187 17.16 -15.45 8.85
CA GLU A 187 18.06 -15.70 9.97
C GLU A 187 17.78 -14.77 11.15
N TRP A 188 17.47 -13.48 10.87
CA TRP A 188 17.22 -12.50 11.92
C TRP A 188 15.92 -12.78 12.68
N VAL A 189 14.88 -13.24 12.01
CA VAL A 189 13.63 -13.66 12.64
C VAL A 189 13.85 -14.89 13.51
N ALA A 190 14.52 -15.90 12.99
CA ALA A 190 14.84 -17.11 13.74
C ALA A 190 15.69 -16.81 14.99
N ALA A 191 16.68 -15.92 14.86
CA ALA A 191 17.50 -15.47 15.99
C ALA A 191 16.67 -14.70 17.03
N GLU A 192 15.74 -13.84 16.58
CA GLU A 192 14.86 -13.10 17.50
C GLU A 192 13.90 -14.05 18.23
N GLU A 193 13.27 -15.00 17.54
CA GLU A 193 12.39 -16.01 18.17
C GLU A 193 13.13 -16.86 19.22
N ALA A 194 14.40 -17.18 18.96
CA ALA A 194 15.20 -17.98 19.87
C ALA A 194 15.47 -17.30 21.23
N ILE A 195 15.53 -15.96 21.24
CA ILE A 195 15.88 -15.18 22.45
C ILE A 195 14.72 -14.38 23.04
N ASN A 196 13.62 -14.25 22.30
CA ASN A 196 12.47 -13.43 22.67
C ASN A 196 11.19 -14.25 22.79
N PRO A 197 10.83 -14.75 23.97
CA PRO A 197 9.64 -15.58 24.16
C PRO A 197 8.32 -14.81 23.95
N ARG A 198 8.39 -13.49 23.72
CA ARG A 198 7.22 -12.66 23.44
C ARG A 198 6.96 -12.49 21.95
N TYR A 199 7.86 -12.97 21.07
CA TYR A 199 7.73 -12.80 19.63
C TYR A 199 7.45 -14.12 18.92
N GLU A 200 6.50 -14.10 18.01
CA GLU A 200 6.14 -15.22 17.13
C GLU A 200 5.94 -14.72 15.71
N TRP A 201 6.67 -15.32 14.76
CA TRP A 201 6.45 -15.08 13.33
C TRP A 201 5.54 -16.15 12.73
N LEU A 202 4.46 -15.71 12.06
CA LEU A 202 3.41 -16.58 11.53
C LEU A 202 3.57 -16.94 10.06
N GLY A 203 4.58 -16.39 9.36
CA GLY A 203 4.76 -16.59 7.92
C GLY A 203 4.05 -15.55 7.05
#